data_3a3e391fcd4af75e82ce0e2b3c763c06
#
_entry.id   3a3e391fcd4af75e82ce0e2b3c763c06
#
_cell.length_a   1.000
_cell.length_b   1.000
_cell.length_c   1.000
_cell.angle_alpha   90.00
_cell.angle_beta   90.00
_cell.angle_gamma   90.00
#
_symmetry.space_group_name_H-M   'P 1'
#
loop_
_entity.id
_entity.type
_entity.pdbx_description
1 polymer ?
#
loop_
_entity_poly.entity_id
_entity_poly.type
_entity_poly.pdbx_seq_one_letter_code
_entity_poly.pdbx_strand_id
1 'polypeptide(L)'
;MSHLIHFDKLNNTRDLGGMRTTDGRLIREHLLFRSGSLSELSDYDMETLSGTIRTVVDLRSGGEREQKPDLMIPGVNYIHIPIVEDLTGGITREKEADMSLVRKFIFKPDEAKAYMTEMYRGFAEDAAARQYGRFMQLLLDGSPVLWHCSAGKDRAGIASVIIEEALGVGREDIIEDYLETGEYIRKDIENLTGVIKQLVGTDHDLPPETLQYLFGVEKDYLMTFYAAVDEKSGSMDSFLEESLGVDRNLLREKFLE
;
A
#
# COMPACT_ATOMS: atom_id res chain seq x y z
N MET A 1 7.36 5.79 -14.55
CA MET A 1 7.37 6.41 -13.20
C MET A 1 5.97 6.91 -12.92
N SER A 2 5.44 6.60 -11.76
CA SER A 2 4.17 7.15 -11.28
C SER A 2 4.28 8.68 -11.11
N HIS A 3 3.17 9.40 -11.28
CA HIS A 3 3.17 10.86 -11.18
C HIS A 3 2.83 11.31 -9.75
N LEU A 4 3.80 11.96 -9.09
CA LEU A 4 3.57 12.61 -7.79
C LEU A 4 2.56 13.73 -7.93
N ILE A 5 1.48 13.67 -7.16
CA ILE A 5 0.55 14.77 -6.98
C ILE A 5 0.94 15.50 -5.71
N HIS A 6 1.09 16.81 -5.77
CA HIS A 6 1.41 17.60 -4.59
C HIS A 6 0.17 17.79 -3.73
N PHE A 7 0.27 17.34 -2.49
CA PHE A 7 -0.72 17.52 -1.43
C PHE A 7 -0.08 18.20 -0.21
N ASP A 8 -0.90 18.86 0.61
CA ASP A 8 -0.40 19.55 1.81
C ASP A 8 -0.15 18.58 2.97
N LYS A 9 -1.04 17.61 3.14
CA LYS A 9 -1.06 16.68 4.29
C LYS A 9 -0.98 15.21 3.90
N LEU A 10 -1.38 14.88 2.67
CA LEU A 10 -1.30 13.50 2.22
C LEU A 10 0.13 13.11 1.89
N ASN A 11 0.55 12.02 2.51
CA ASN A 11 1.85 11.44 2.27
C ASN A 11 1.76 10.23 1.35
N ASN A 12 2.82 9.98 0.57
CA ASN A 12 2.93 8.80 -0.30
C ASN A 12 1.74 8.67 -1.26
N THR A 13 1.26 9.82 -1.78
CA THR A 13 0.12 9.87 -2.71
C THR A 13 0.60 10.07 -4.13
N ARG A 14 0.23 9.16 -5.02
CA ARG A 14 0.59 9.22 -6.44
C ARG A 14 -0.41 8.53 -7.34
N ASP A 15 -0.40 8.95 -8.61
CA ASP A 15 -1.14 8.37 -9.73
C ASP A 15 -0.25 7.31 -10.41
N LEU A 16 -0.78 6.13 -10.71
CA LEU A 16 -0.10 5.14 -11.55
C LEU A 16 -0.15 5.49 -13.04
N GLY A 17 -0.89 6.53 -13.42
CA GLY A 17 -0.96 7.02 -14.79
C GLY A 17 0.43 7.32 -15.39
N GLY A 18 0.57 7.12 -16.69
CA GLY A 18 1.82 7.31 -17.42
C GLY A 18 2.82 6.15 -17.32
N MET A 19 2.61 5.15 -16.47
CA MET A 19 3.43 3.94 -16.45
C MET A 19 3.26 3.14 -17.75
N ARG A 20 4.37 2.63 -18.28
CA ARG A 20 4.39 1.92 -19.56
C ARG A 20 4.26 0.41 -19.36
N THR A 21 3.39 -0.20 -20.13
CA THR A 21 3.24 -1.66 -20.21
C THR A 21 4.27 -2.27 -21.17
N THR A 22 4.50 -3.57 -21.06
CA THR A 22 5.43 -4.32 -21.92
C THR A 22 5.04 -4.33 -23.39
N ASP A 23 3.76 -4.12 -23.73
CA ASP A 23 3.29 -3.98 -25.11
C ASP A 23 3.29 -2.52 -25.62
N GLY A 24 3.80 -1.57 -24.82
CA GLY A 24 4.05 -0.19 -25.20
C GLY A 24 2.93 0.79 -24.90
N ARG A 25 1.76 0.33 -24.42
CA ARG A 25 0.65 1.20 -23.98
C ARG A 25 1.00 1.90 -22.66
N LEU A 26 0.26 2.96 -22.37
CA LEU A 26 0.39 3.69 -21.10
C LEU A 26 -0.84 3.47 -20.23
N ILE A 27 -0.64 3.46 -18.91
CA ILE A 27 -1.75 3.59 -17.95
C ILE A 27 -2.30 5.00 -18.08
N ARG A 28 -3.63 5.11 -18.25
CA ARG A 28 -4.32 6.41 -18.32
C ARG A 28 -4.13 7.18 -17.03
N GLU A 29 -3.84 8.48 -17.16
CA GLU A 29 -3.68 9.37 -16.03
C GLU A 29 -5.01 9.66 -15.33
N HIS A 30 -4.94 10.00 -14.04
CA HIS A 30 -6.06 10.45 -13.20
C HIS A 30 -7.16 9.40 -12.95
N LEU A 31 -6.82 8.12 -13.00
CA LEU A 31 -7.75 7.03 -12.72
C LEU A 31 -7.35 6.15 -11.52
N LEU A 32 -6.06 5.96 -11.28
CA LEU A 32 -5.55 4.97 -10.33
C LEU A 32 -4.60 5.62 -9.32
N PHE A 33 -5.11 5.92 -8.13
CA PHE A 33 -4.36 6.63 -7.10
C PHE A 33 -4.10 5.76 -5.87
N ARG A 34 -2.86 5.76 -5.39
CA ARG A 34 -2.51 5.18 -4.08
C ARG A 34 -2.14 6.27 -3.09
N SER A 35 -2.37 6.01 -1.79
CA SER A 35 -2.12 6.99 -0.73
C SER A 35 -1.83 6.35 0.63
N GLY A 36 -1.31 7.16 1.54
CA GLY A 36 -1.43 6.93 2.97
C GLY A 36 -2.82 7.28 3.50
N SER A 37 -3.01 7.22 4.82
CA SER A 37 -4.28 7.48 5.50
C SER A 37 -4.86 8.87 5.16
N LEU A 38 -6.18 8.93 4.97
CA LEU A 38 -6.94 10.16 4.71
C LEU A 38 -7.45 10.84 6.00
N SER A 39 -6.90 10.49 7.14
CA SER A 39 -7.33 11.02 8.43
C SER A 39 -6.91 12.47 8.71
N GLU A 40 -5.99 13.01 7.92
CA GLU A 40 -5.45 14.38 8.05
C GLU A 40 -5.41 15.05 6.67
N LEU A 41 -6.56 15.51 6.18
CA LEU A 41 -6.67 16.26 4.94
C LEU A 41 -6.72 17.76 5.23
N SER A 42 -6.02 18.57 4.44
CA SER A 42 -6.27 20.01 4.38
C SER A 42 -7.51 20.31 3.52
N ASP A 43 -7.99 21.52 3.57
CA ASP A 43 -9.08 21.96 2.68
C ASP A 43 -8.68 21.85 1.21
N TYR A 44 -7.41 22.15 0.90
CA TYR A 44 -6.84 22.00 -0.44
C TYR A 44 -6.81 20.53 -0.89
N ASP A 45 -6.39 19.61 -0.01
CA ASP A 45 -6.38 18.17 -0.31
C ASP A 45 -7.80 17.67 -0.58
N MET A 46 -8.77 18.06 0.24
CA MET A 46 -10.18 17.68 0.07
C MET A 46 -10.76 18.21 -1.25
N GLU A 47 -10.50 19.45 -1.60
CA GLU A 47 -10.96 20.06 -2.86
C GLU A 47 -10.35 19.34 -4.06
N THR A 48 -9.04 19.10 -4.03
CA THR A 48 -8.30 18.40 -5.09
C THR A 48 -8.85 16.99 -5.31
N LEU A 49 -9.04 16.22 -4.24
CA LEU A 49 -9.54 14.85 -4.33
C LEU A 49 -11.02 14.81 -4.76
N SER A 50 -11.87 15.72 -4.27
CA SER A 50 -13.29 15.74 -4.62
C SER A 50 -13.52 15.98 -6.11
N GLY A 51 -12.64 16.73 -6.77
CA GLY A 51 -12.66 16.96 -8.21
C GLY A 51 -12.11 15.81 -9.05
N THR A 52 -11.31 14.93 -8.44
CA THR A 52 -10.51 13.93 -9.16
C THR A 52 -11.02 12.52 -8.97
N ILE A 53 -11.32 12.09 -7.74
CA ILE A 53 -11.67 10.70 -7.43
C ILE A 53 -13.19 10.50 -7.30
N ARG A 54 -13.65 9.26 -7.51
CA ARG A 54 -15.05 8.85 -7.31
C ARG A 54 -15.20 7.89 -6.13
N THR A 55 -14.18 7.08 -5.89
CA THR A 55 -14.22 6.06 -4.82
C THR A 55 -12.91 6.05 -4.05
N VAL A 56 -13.01 6.00 -2.74
CA VAL A 56 -11.92 5.66 -1.81
C VAL A 56 -12.10 4.22 -1.37
N VAL A 57 -11.02 3.44 -1.43
CA VAL A 57 -10.97 2.08 -0.89
C VAL A 57 -9.99 2.04 0.29
N ASP A 58 -10.53 1.87 1.49
CA ASP A 58 -9.76 1.74 2.72
C ASP A 58 -9.41 0.27 2.97
N LEU A 59 -8.10 -0.04 2.91
CA LEU A 59 -7.55 -1.38 3.08
C LEU A 59 -7.14 -1.69 4.53
N ARG A 60 -7.39 -0.78 5.46
CA ARG A 60 -7.05 -0.93 6.88
C ARG A 60 -8.01 -1.91 7.58
N SER A 61 -7.56 -2.44 8.73
CA SER A 61 -8.42 -3.21 9.63
C SER A 61 -9.54 -2.35 10.23
N GLY A 62 -10.56 -2.98 10.79
CA GLY A 62 -11.62 -2.29 11.51
C GLY A 62 -11.09 -1.47 12.68
N GLY A 63 -10.16 -2.03 13.46
CA GLY A 63 -9.54 -1.35 14.61
C GLY A 63 -8.75 -0.10 14.21
N GLU A 64 -7.97 -0.15 13.11
CA GLU A 64 -7.24 1.02 12.61
C GLU A 64 -8.18 2.16 12.21
N ARG A 65 -9.31 1.83 11.56
CA ARG A 65 -10.32 2.81 11.16
C ARG A 65 -11.02 3.47 12.35
N GLU A 66 -11.32 2.70 13.40
CA GLU A 66 -11.95 3.23 14.62
C GLU A 66 -10.99 4.17 15.38
N GLN A 67 -9.71 3.83 15.44
CA GLN A 67 -8.70 4.65 16.11
C GLN A 67 -8.39 5.95 15.35
N LYS A 68 -8.34 5.88 14.02
CA LYS A 68 -8.00 7.01 13.15
C LYS A 68 -8.90 7.04 11.90
N PRO A 69 -10.16 7.49 12.06
CA PRO A 69 -11.11 7.53 10.94
C PRO A 69 -10.65 8.51 9.85
N ASP A 70 -10.97 8.18 8.59
CA ASP A 70 -10.75 9.09 7.48
C ASP A 70 -11.68 10.30 7.56
N LEU A 71 -11.19 11.43 7.09
CA LEU A 71 -12.01 12.57 6.78
C LEU A 71 -12.83 12.30 5.51
N MET A 72 -14.13 12.54 5.57
CA MET A 72 -15.04 12.25 4.46
C MET A 72 -14.99 13.36 3.42
N ILE A 73 -14.63 13.01 2.19
CA ILE A 73 -14.60 13.93 1.05
C ILE A 73 -16.00 14.00 0.44
N PRO A 74 -16.59 15.20 0.31
CA PRO A 74 -17.94 15.34 -0.25
C PRO A 74 -18.06 14.75 -1.66
N GLY A 75 -19.10 13.96 -1.90
CA GLY A 75 -19.39 13.37 -3.21
C GLY A 75 -18.55 12.14 -3.57
N VAL A 76 -17.68 11.67 -2.68
CA VAL A 76 -16.84 10.48 -2.87
C VAL A 76 -17.44 9.29 -2.14
N ASN A 77 -17.47 8.13 -2.80
CA ASN A 77 -17.90 6.87 -2.21
C ASN A 77 -16.78 6.23 -1.40
N TYR A 78 -17.08 5.67 -0.22
CA TYR A 78 -16.10 5.01 0.64
C TYR A 78 -16.42 3.53 0.78
N ILE A 79 -15.46 2.68 0.42
CA ILE A 79 -15.59 1.22 0.49
C ILE A 79 -14.49 0.68 1.40
N HIS A 80 -14.86 -0.14 2.37
CA HIS A 80 -13.94 -0.82 3.27
C HIS A 80 -13.68 -2.24 2.81
N ILE A 81 -12.41 -2.54 2.51
CA ILE A 81 -11.92 -3.87 2.16
C ILE A 81 -10.68 -4.16 2.99
N PRO A 82 -10.84 -4.66 4.22
CA PRO A 82 -9.68 -4.94 5.07
C PRO A 82 -8.81 -6.03 4.46
N ILE A 83 -7.57 -5.67 4.13
CA ILE A 83 -6.55 -6.64 3.79
C ILE A 83 -5.90 -7.08 5.09
N VAL A 84 -6.23 -8.28 5.53
CA VAL A 84 -5.69 -8.90 6.74
C VAL A 84 -6.12 -8.20 8.05
N GLU A 85 -7.23 -8.66 8.64
CA GLU A 85 -7.66 -8.19 9.97
C GLU A 85 -6.82 -8.76 11.11
N ASP A 86 -6.26 -9.97 10.95
CA ASP A 86 -5.64 -10.71 12.04
C ASP A 86 -4.09 -10.86 11.95
N LEU A 87 -3.47 -10.68 10.79
CA LEU A 87 -2.02 -10.85 10.62
C LEU A 87 -1.20 -9.63 11.04
N THR A 88 -1.84 -8.49 11.12
CA THR A 88 -1.19 -7.29 11.57
C THR A 88 -1.63 -7.00 13.01
N GLY A 89 -0.90 -7.49 13.96
CA GLY A 89 -0.74 -6.69 15.17
C GLY A 89 -0.12 -5.37 14.71
N GLY A 90 -0.88 -4.66 13.84
CA GLY A 90 -0.62 -3.50 13.04
C GLY A 90 0.71 -2.78 13.30
N ILE A 91 1.65 -2.84 12.37
CA ILE A 91 2.60 -1.75 12.24
C ILE A 91 1.84 -0.62 11.53
N THR A 92 0.96 -0.01 12.27
CA THR A 92 0.27 1.20 11.87
C THR A 92 0.92 2.37 12.60
N ARG A 93 0.86 3.57 12.06
CA ARG A 93 1.31 4.81 12.74
C ARG A 93 0.45 5.15 13.96
N GLU A 94 -0.40 4.27 14.41
CA GLU A 94 -1.37 4.48 15.48
C GLU A 94 -0.76 4.11 16.82
N LYS A 95 -0.83 5.04 17.75
CA LYS A 95 0.02 5.15 18.94
C LYS A 95 0.12 3.94 19.87
N GLU A 96 -0.81 2.99 19.87
CA GLU A 96 -0.79 1.90 20.84
C GLU A 96 -0.42 0.53 20.25
N ALA A 97 -0.93 0.16 19.08
CA ALA A 97 -0.63 -1.13 18.44
C ALA A 97 0.81 -1.17 17.91
N ASP A 98 1.25 -0.08 17.28
CA ASP A 98 2.62 0.05 16.77
C ASP A 98 3.67 0.00 17.87
N MET A 99 3.36 0.51 19.04
CA MET A 99 4.34 0.57 20.13
C MET A 99 4.65 -0.80 20.72
N SER A 100 3.72 -1.76 20.66
CA SER A 100 3.99 -3.13 21.13
C SER A 100 5.02 -3.83 20.23
N LEU A 101 4.90 -3.68 18.92
CA LEU A 101 5.83 -4.24 17.94
C LEU A 101 7.17 -3.50 17.96
N VAL A 102 7.14 -2.17 18.04
CA VAL A 102 8.36 -1.38 18.21
C VAL A 102 9.12 -1.84 19.45
N ARG A 103 8.48 -1.89 20.61
CA ARG A 103 9.13 -2.38 21.85
C ARG A 103 9.66 -3.81 21.73
N LYS A 104 8.96 -4.67 20.99
CA LYS A 104 9.36 -6.07 20.78
C LYS A 104 10.62 -6.19 19.92
N PHE A 105 10.73 -5.36 18.86
CA PHE A 105 11.72 -5.53 17.82
C PHE A 105 12.79 -4.45 17.74
N ILE A 106 12.65 -3.31 18.47
CA ILE A 106 13.49 -2.13 18.26
C ILE A 106 15.01 -2.38 18.33
N PHE A 107 15.43 -3.33 19.15
CA PHE A 107 16.84 -3.75 19.27
C PHE A 107 17.12 -5.12 18.63
N LYS A 108 16.25 -5.58 17.72
CA LYS A 108 16.30 -6.91 17.12
C LYS A 108 16.06 -6.85 15.62
N PRO A 109 16.99 -6.30 14.84
CA PRO A 109 16.78 -6.06 13.41
C PRO A 109 16.43 -7.33 12.62
N ASP A 110 17.08 -8.46 12.92
CA ASP A 110 16.79 -9.72 12.22
C ASP A 110 15.38 -10.24 12.49
N GLU A 111 14.88 -10.11 13.75
CA GLU A 111 13.51 -10.50 14.09
C GLU A 111 12.50 -9.53 13.45
N ALA A 112 12.82 -8.23 13.37
CA ALA A 112 12.00 -7.23 12.68
C ALA A 112 11.88 -7.56 11.18
N LYS A 113 13.01 -7.85 10.52
CA LYS A 113 13.04 -8.24 9.11
C LYS A 113 12.24 -9.51 8.87
N ALA A 114 12.44 -10.54 9.71
CA ALA A 114 11.72 -11.81 9.60
C ALA A 114 10.21 -11.63 9.76
N TYR A 115 9.77 -10.79 10.71
CA TYR A 115 8.36 -10.47 10.92
C TYR A 115 7.73 -9.81 9.67
N MET A 116 8.40 -8.81 9.10
CA MET A 116 7.92 -8.14 7.90
C MET A 116 7.90 -9.08 6.69
N THR A 117 8.92 -9.92 6.54
CA THR A 117 9.00 -10.93 5.48
C THR A 117 7.79 -11.88 5.55
N GLU A 118 7.43 -12.36 6.74
CA GLU A 118 6.28 -13.23 6.93
C GLU A 118 4.96 -12.51 6.67
N MET A 119 4.84 -11.23 7.03
CA MET A 119 3.69 -10.41 6.69
C MET A 119 3.49 -10.32 5.18
N TYR A 120 4.56 -10.11 4.41
CA TYR A 120 4.48 -10.05 2.94
C TYR A 120 4.14 -11.40 2.31
N ARG A 121 4.61 -12.52 2.88
CA ARG A 121 4.14 -13.87 2.50
C ARG A 121 2.63 -13.98 2.69
N GLY A 122 2.11 -13.46 3.79
CA GLY A 122 0.69 -13.48 4.13
C GLY A 122 -0.22 -12.74 3.13
N PHE A 123 0.29 -11.79 2.35
CA PHE A 123 -0.49 -11.12 1.31
C PHE A 123 -0.86 -12.02 0.13
N ALA A 124 -0.18 -13.14 -0.07
CA ALA A 124 -0.54 -14.15 -1.07
C ALA A 124 -1.51 -15.21 -0.51
N GLU A 125 -1.81 -15.20 0.79
CA GLU A 125 -2.71 -16.16 1.42
C GLU A 125 -4.17 -15.96 0.99
N ASP A 126 -4.98 -17.03 1.01
CA ASP A 126 -6.36 -17.03 0.50
C ASP A 126 -7.25 -15.94 1.08
N ALA A 127 -7.02 -15.58 2.36
CA ALA A 127 -7.78 -14.52 3.01
C ALA A 127 -7.49 -13.15 2.40
N ALA A 128 -6.22 -12.81 2.21
CA ALA A 128 -5.79 -11.57 1.57
C ALA A 128 -6.13 -11.57 0.08
N ALA A 129 -5.89 -12.69 -0.62
CA ALA A 129 -6.21 -12.86 -2.04
C ALA A 129 -7.70 -12.59 -2.32
N ARG A 130 -8.61 -13.13 -1.51
CA ARG A 130 -10.06 -12.83 -1.65
C ARG A 130 -10.37 -11.34 -1.52
N GLN A 131 -9.71 -10.64 -0.62
CA GLN A 131 -9.94 -9.20 -0.43
C GLN A 131 -9.33 -8.37 -1.58
N TYR A 132 -8.12 -8.72 -2.02
CA TYR A 132 -7.56 -8.11 -3.24
C TYR A 132 -8.42 -8.40 -4.47
N GLY A 133 -8.98 -9.59 -4.61
CA GLY A 133 -9.93 -9.92 -5.68
C GLY A 133 -11.18 -9.02 -5.63
N ARG A 134 -11.78 -8.81 -4.44
CA ARG A 134 -12.89 -7.85 -4.26
C ARG A 134 -12.49 -6.43 -4.66
N PHE A 135 -11.30 -6.00 -4.28
CA PHE A 135 -10.77 -4.69 -4.67
C PHE A 135 -10.63 -4.59 -6.20
N MET A 136 -10.04 -5.60 -6.86
CA MET A 136 -9.88 -5.62 -8.31
C MET A 136 -11.22 -5.58 -9.07
N GLN A 137 -12.27 -6.20 -8.53
CA GLN A 137 -13.61 -6.14 -9.12
C GLN A 137 -14.19 -4.71 -9.11
N LEU A 138 -13.86 -3.88 -8.12
CA LEU A 138 -14.31 -2.48 -8.09
C LEU A 138 -13.71 -1.64 -9.21
N LEU A 139 -12.54 -2.02 -9.72
CA LEU A 139 -11.87 -1.29 -10.79
C LEU A 139 -12.55 -1.50 -12.15
N LEU A 140 -13.40 -2.52 -12.31
CA LEU A 140 -13.98 -2.89 -13.60
C LEU A 140 -14.95 -1.85 -14.16
N ASP A 141 -15.45 -0.90 -13.36
CA ASP A 141 -16.27 0.20 -13.85
C ASP A 141 -15.44 1.29 -14.55
N GLY A 142 -14.11 1.31 -14.34
CA GLY A 142 -13.19 2.28 -14.95
C GLY A 142 -13.25 3.68 -14.35
N SER A 143 -13.92 3.85 -13.21
CA SER A 143 -13.99 5.13 -12.51
C SER A 143 -12.69 5.44 -11.76
N PRO A 144 -12.36 6.74 -11.52
CA PRO A 144 -11.20 7.11 -10.72
C PRO A 144 -11.31 6.60 -9.28
N VAL A 145 -10.30 5.84 -8.84
CA VAL A 145 -10.23 5.20 -7.52
C VAL A 145 -8.95 5.59 -6.81
N LEU A 146 -9.08 5.93 -5.52
CA LEU A 146 -7.94 6.03 -4.61
C LEU A 146 -8.02 4.89 -3.59
N TRP A 147 -6.95 4.13 -3.46
CA TRP A 147 -6.83 3.13 -2.39
C TRP A 147 -5.73 3.50 -1.43
N HIS A 148 -5.94 3.18 -0.16
CA HIS A 148 -4.98 3.49 0.88
C HIS A 148 -4.97 2.44 2.01
N CYS A 149 -3.91 2.51 2.80
CA CYS A 149 -3.85 1.91 4.13
C CYS A 149 -3.35 2.96 5.13
N SER A 150 -2.65 2.62 6.19
CA SER A 150 -2.15 3.61 7.14
C SER A 150 -0.98 4.42 6.57
N ALA A 151 0.11 3.77 6.13
CA ALA A 151 1.29 4.42 5.55
C ALA A 151 1.28 4.47 4.01
N GLY A 152 0.35 3.77 3.35
CA GLY A 152 0.33 3.64 1.89
C GLY A 152 1.44 2.76 1.32
N LYS A 153 2.21 2.03 2.19
CA LYS A 153 3.40 1.28 1.77
C LYS A 153 3.13 -0.21 1.50
N ASP A 154 2.62 -0.96 2.49
CA ASP A 154 2.53 -2.42 2.42
C ASP A 154 1.26 -2.88 1.68
N ARG A 155 0.09 -2.81 2.31
CA ARG A 155 -1.20 -3.25 1.73
C ARG A 155 -1.54 -2.49 0.45
N ALA A 156 -1.40 -1.16 0.47
CA ALA A 156 -1.62 -0.33 -0.70
C ALA A 156 -0.53 -0.53 -1.77
N GLY A 157 0.71 -0.83 -1.35
CA GLY A 157 1.81 -1.17 -2.25
C GLY A 157 1.55 -2.47 -3.00
N ILE A 158 1.16 -3.54 -2.31
CA ILE A 158 0.83 -4.81 -2.95
C ILE A 158 -0.43 -4.68 -3.83
N ALA A 159 -1.43 -3.87 -3.44
CA ALA A 159 -2.56 -3.56 -4.32
C ALA A 159 -2.11 -2.91 -5.64
N SER A 160 -1.14 -1.97 -5.58
CA SER A 160 -0.54 -1.36 -6.78
C SER A 160 0.18 -2.40 -7.63
N VAL A 161 1.03 -3.23 -7.03
CA VAL A 161 1.74 -4.32 -7.72
C VAL A 161 0.76 -5.24 -8.45
N ILE A 162 -0.35 -5.62 -7.82
CA ILE A 162 -1.39 -6.47 -8.44
C ILE A 162 -2.02 -5.76 -9.65
N ILE A 163 -2.32 -4.47 -9.55
CA ILE A 163 -2.85 -3.68 -10.67
C ILE A 163 -1.84 -3.60 -11.81
N GLU A 164 -0.61 -3.25 -11.52
CA GLU A 164 0.48 -3.10 -12.49
C GLU A 164 0.75 -4.41 -13.23
N GLU A 165 0.80 -5.55 -12.53
CA GLU A 165 0.89 -6.89 -13.11
C GLU A 165 -0.32 -7.21 -14.01
N ALA A 166 -1.54 -6.92 -13.55
CA ALA A 166 -2.75 -7.14 -14.32
C ALA A 166 -2.79 -6.29 -15.62
N LEU A 167 -2.27 -5.07 -15.56
CA LEU A 167 -2.17 -4.18 -16.72
C LEU A 167 -1.00 -4.53 -17.64
N GLY A 168 0.00 -5.29 -17.15
CA GLY A 168 1.14 -5.74 -17.92
C GLY A 168 2.33 -4.77 -17.91
N VAL A 169 2.51 -4.03 -16.84
CA VAL A 169 3.73 -3.27 -16.58
C VAL A 169 4.91 -4.23 -16.40
N GLY A 170 6.11 -3.82 -16.82
CA GLY A 170 7.31 -4.64 -16.69
C GLY A 170 7.72 -4.84 -15.23
N ARG A 171 8.18 -6.04 -14.87
CA ARG A 171 8.56 -6.39 -13.48
C ARG A 171 9.58 -5.43 -12.88
N GLU A 172 10.52 -4.94 -13.67
CA GLU A 172 11.56 -3.99 -13.21
C GLU A 172 10.93 -2.64 -12.84
N ASP A 173 10.01 -2.12 -13.67
CA ASP A 173 9.30 -0.88 -13.42
C ASP A 173 8.38 -0.99 -12.19
N ILE A 174 7.75 -2.15 -11.97
CA ILE A 174 6.93 -2.44 -10.79
C ILE A 174 7.79 -2.40 -9.51
N ILE A 175 8.97 -3.02 -9.54
CA ILE A 175 9.91 -3.01 -8.41
C ILE A 175 10.38 -1.58 -8.14
N GLU A 176 10.65 -0.79 -9.17
CA GLU A 176 11.07 0.61 -9.05
C GLU A 176 9.96 1.46 -8.40
N ASP A 177 8.69 1.38 -8.89
CA ASP A 177 7.55 2.08 -8.25
C ASP A 177 7.37 1.67 -6.80
N TYR A 178 7.44 0.37 -6.50
CA TYR A 178 7.32 -0.10 -5.12
C TYR A 178 8.39 0.52 -4.22
N LEU A 179 9.67 0.55 -4.66
CA LEU A 179 10.79 1.08 -3.89
C LEU A 179 10.77 2.61 -3.78
N GLU A 180 10.19 3.32 -4.75
CA GLU A 180 10.02 4.78 -4.71
C GLU A 180 9.24 5.23 -3.46
N THR A 181 8.39 4.38 -2.92
CA THR A 181 7.72 4.59 -1.62
C THR A 181 8.71 5.00 -0.52
N GLY A 182 9.93 4.46 -0.52
CA GLY A 182 10.96 4.77 0.48
C GLY A 182 11.32 6.27 0.53
N GLU A 183 11.30 6.95 -0.61
CA GLU A 183 11.57 8.39 -0.69
C GLU A 183 10.45 9.21 -0.02
N TYR A 184 9.20 8.82 -0.21
CA TYR A 184 8.04 9.53 0.33
C TYR A 184 7.89 9.38 1.83
N ILE A 185 8.27 8.21 2.38
CA ILE A 185 8.12 7.93 3.82
C ILE A 185 9.37 8.24 4.65
N ARG A 186 10.49 8.61 4.02
CA ARG A 186 11.77 8.86 4.71
C ARG A 186 11.65 9.90 5.83
N LYS A 187 11.03 11.05 5.56
CA LYS A 187 10.83 12.09 6.56
C LYS A 187 9.97 11.62 7.74
N ASP A 188 9.01 10.77 7.45
CA ASP A 188 8.15 10.20 8.47
C ASP A 188 8.93 9.25 9.39
N ILE A 189 9.85 8.45 8.84
CA ILE A 189 10.73 7.58 9.61
C ILE A 189 11.67 8.41 10.49
N GLU A 190 12.25 9.50 9.95
CA GLU A 190 13.09 10.43 10.71
C GLU A 190 12.34 11.05 11.90
N ASN A 191 11.12 11.55 11.68
CA ASN A 191 10.26 12.10 12.71
C ASN A 191 9.88 11.06 13.76
N LEU A 192 9.53 9.85 13.32
CA LEU A 192 9.14 8.74 14.19
C LEU A 192 10.28 8.29 15.10
N THR A 193 11.54 8.37 14.64
CA THR A 193 12.73 8.03 15.43
C THR A 193 12.78 8.80 16.74
N GLY A 194 12.52 10.12 16.71
CA GLY A 194 12.48 10.96 17.90
C GLY A 194 11.36 10.56 18.88
N VAL A 195 10.18 10.28 18.35
CA VAL A 195 9.03 9.84 19.13
C VAL A 195 9.30 8.48 19.80
N ILE A 196 9.87 7.53 19.05
CA ILE A 196 10.19 6.20 19.56
C ILE A 196 11.22 6.28 20.69
N LYS A 197 12.29 7.06 20.55
CA LYS A 197 13.28 7.26 21.62
C LYS A 197 12.63 7.71 22.93
N GLN A 198 11.73 8.68 22.87
CA GLN A 198 10.99 9.17 24.04
C GLN A 198 10.09 8.09 24.66
N LEU A 199 9.37 7.32 23.82
CA LEU A 199 8.41 6.33 24.28
C LEU A 199 9.07 5.04 24.82
N VAL A 200 10.24 4.67 24.31
CA VAL A 200 11.02 3.54 24.80
C VAL A 200 11.84 3.94 26.04
N GLY A 201 11.99 5.23 26.30
CA GLY A 201 12.75 5.75 27.42
C GLY A 201 14.25 5.44 27.33
N THR A 202 14.81 5.54 26.14
CA THR A 202 16.23 5.26 25.88
C THR A 202 16.95 6.47 25.30
N ASP A 203 18.13 6.74 25.86
CA ASP A 203 19.07 7.72 25.29
C ASP A 203 20.03 7.07 24.26
N HIS A 204 19.97 5.75 24.12
CA HIS A 204 20.78 5.04 23.13
C HIS A 204 20.26 5.28 21.71
N ASP A 205 21.16 5.20 20.75
CA ASP A 205 20.77 5.22 19.35
C ASP A 205 19.98 3.96 19.00
N LEU A 206 18.86 4.17 18.30
CA LEU A 206 18.06 3.06 17.79
C LEU A 206 18.79 2.47 16.57
N PRO A 207 18.82 1.14 16.42
CA PRO A 207 19.39 0.54 15.23
C PRO A 207 18.68 1.04 13.98
N PRO A 208 19.35 1.76 13.06
CA PRO A 208 18.72 2.30 11.84
C PRO A 208 18.07 1.18 11.00
N GLU A 209 18.69 0.01 10.97
CA GLU A 209 18.20 -1.15 10.25
C GLU A 209 16.83 -1.60 10.75
N THR A 210 16.60 -1.58 12.07
CA THR A 210 15.30 -1.96 12.63
C THR A 210 14.21 -0.99 12.19
N LEU A 211 14.50 0.32 12.20
CA LEU A 211 13.56 1.33 11.74
C LEU A 211 13.27 1.17 10.25
N GLN A 212 14.31 0.93 9.45
CA GLN A 212 14.17 0.67 8.03
C GLN A 212 13.32 -0.59 7.78
N TYR A 213 13.56 -1.70 8.48
CA TYR A 213 12.80 -2.93 8.32
C TYR A 213 11.33 -2.76 8.73
N LEU A 214 11.02 -2.11 9.84
CA LEU A 214 9.64 -1.96 10.32
C LEU A 214 8.85 -0.91 9.52
N PHE A 215 9.48 0.22 9.21
CA PHE A 215 8.79 1.40 8.67
C PHE A 215 9.14 1.73 7.22
N GLY A 216 10.23 1.19 6.69
CA GLY A 216 10.64 1.35 5.30
C GLY A 216 10.02 0.33 4.35
N VAL A 217 10.54 0.30 3.14
CA VAL A 217 10.25 -0.72 2.12
C VAL A 217 11.57 -1.39 1.71
N GLU A 218 11.51 -2.69 1.49
CA GLU A 218 12.66 -3.51 1.09
C GLU A 218 12.30 -4.34 -0.15
N LYS A 219 13.22 -4.44 -1.11
CA LYS A 219 13.02 -5.31 -2.27
C LYS A 219 12.72 -6.75 -1.87
N ASP A 220 13.38 -7.25 -0.82
CA ASP A 220 13.19 -8.61 -0.30
C ASP A 220 11.75 -8.89 0.11
N TYR A 221 11.02 -7.90 0.63
CA TYR A 221 9.61 -8.05 1.00
C TYR A 221 8.74 -8.30 -0.23
N LEU A 222 8.91 -7.47 -1.26
CA LEU A 222 8.20 -7.67 -2.52
C LEU A 222 8.56 -9.01 -3.17
N MET A 223 9.85 -9.38 -3.16
CA MET A 223 10.27 -10.69 -3.70
C MET A 223 9.71 -11.86 -2.91
N THR A 224 9.49 -11.70 -1.59
CA THR A 224 8.81 -12.71 -0.77
C THR A 224 7.34 -12.86 -1.16
N PHE A 225 6.63 -11.76 -1.44
CA PHE A 225 5.28 -11.83 -1.97
C PHE A 225 5.23 -12.61 -3.30
N TYR A 226 6.11 -12.27 -4.24
CA TYR A 226 6.17 -13.00 -5.53
C TYR A 226 6.48 -14.48 -5.34
N ALA A 227 7.45 -14.83 -4.49
CA ALA A 227 7.76 -16.23 -4.20
C ALA A 227 6.58 -16.98 -3.59
N ALA A 228 5.82 -16.34 -2.70
CA ALA A 228 4.61 -16.92 -2.12
C ALA A 228 3.49 -17.11 -3.15
N VAL A 229 3.35 -16.17 -4.09
CA VAL A 229 2.42 -16.31 -5.23
C VAL A 229 2.82 -17.50 -6.12
N ASP A 230 4.11 -17.62 -6.46
CA ASP A 230 4.62 -18.73 -7.29
C ASP A 230 4.45 -20.07 -6.58
N GLU A 231 4.73 -20.14 -5.28
CA GLU A 231 4.55 -21.36 -4.46
C GLU A 231 3.08 -21.82 -4.43
N LYS A 232 2.15 -20.87 -4.31
CA LYS A 232 0.73 -21.15 -4.09
C LYS A 232 -0.07 -21.35 -5.37
N SER A 233 0.18 -20.50 -6.36
CA SER A 233 -0.60 -20.40 -7.59
C SER A 233 0.20 -20.82 -8.83
N GLY A 234 1.48 -21.11 -8.68
CA GLY A 234 2.37 -21.52 -9.77
C GLY A 234 2.88 -20.34 -10.63
N SER A 235 2.13 -19.24 -10.71
CA SER A 235 2.53 -18.03 -11.42
C SER A 235 1.69 -16.83 -11.01
N MET A 236 2.17 -15.62 -11.30
CA MET A 236 1.39 -14.39 -11.13
C MET A 236 0.14 -14.37 -12.01
N ASP A 237 0.20 -14.92 -13.23
CA ASP A 237 -0.97 -14.99 -14.12
C ASP A 237 -2.07 -15.86 -13.51
N SER A 238 -1.74 -17.07 -13.02
CA SER A 238 -2.71 -17.93 -12.31
C SER A 238 -3.25 -17.27 -11.04
N PHE A 239 -2.40 -16.56 -10.30
CA PHE A 239 -2.84 -15.82 -9.13
C PHE A 239 -3.88 -14.76 -9.48
N LEU A 240 -3.62 -13.94 -10.51
CA LEU A 240 -4.55 -12.91 -10.97
C LEU A 240 -5.88 -13.51 -11.46
N GLU A 241 -5.82 -14.55 -12.29
CA GLU A 241 -7.01 -15.10 -12.95
C GLU A 241 -7.80 -16.06 -12.05
N GLU A 242 -7.14 -16.97 -11.35
CA GLU A 242 -7.80 -18.03 -10.59
C GLU A 242 -8.03 -17.64 -9.12
N SER A 243 -7.03 -17.02 -8.46
CA SER A 243 -7.14 -16.66 -7.04
C SER A 243 -7.86 -15.34 -6.81
N LEU A 244 -7.62 -14.34 -7.66
CA LEU A 244 -8.25 -13.02 -7.56
C LEU A 244 -9.48 -12.86 -8.47
N GLY A 245 -9.67 -13.70 -9.49
CA GLY A 245 -10.77 -13.61 -10.45
C GLY A 245 -10.70 -12.36 -11.34
N VAL A 246 -9.51 -11.92 -11.71
CA VAL A 246 -9.31 -10.68 -12.47
C VAL A 246 -9.54 -10.92 -13.96
N ASP A 247 -10.44 -10.13 -14.55
CA ASP A 247 -10.54 -10.00 -16.02
C ASP A 247 -9.50 -8.97 -16.51
N ARG A 248 -8.30 -9.47 -16.84
CA ARG A 248 -7.19 -8.62 -17.31
C ARG A 248 -7.52 -7.88 -18.61
N ASN A 249 -8.29 -8.49 -19.51
CA ASN A 249 -8.63 -7.85 -20.78
C ASN A 249 -9.54 -6.64 -20.54
N LEU A 250 -10.54 -6.80 -19.69
CA LEU A 250 -11.45 -5.71 -19.34
C LEU A 250 -10.71 -4.60 -18.59
N LEU A 251 -9.84 -4.93 -17.63
CA LEU A 251 -9.02 -3.90 -16.95
C LEU A 251 -8.13 -3.14 -17.94
N ARG A 252 -7.46 -3.84 -18.84
CA ARG A 252 -6.59 -3.22 -19.86
C ARG A 252 -7.37 -2.33 -20.84
N GLU A 253 -8.61 -2.69 -21.16
CA GLU A 253 -9.51 -1.83 -21.97
C GLU A 253 -9.86 -0.53 -21.24
N LYS A 254 -10.12 -0.61 -19.90
CA LYS A 254 -10.51 0.54 -19.10
C LYS A 254 -9.35 1.49 -18.80
N PHE A 255 -8.18 0.97 -18.51
CA PHE A 255 -7.09 1.73 -17.92
C PHE A 255 -5.89 1.96 -18.84
N LEU A 256 -5.82 1.39 -20.06
CA LEU A 256 -4.72 1.60 -20.98
C LEU A 256 -5.12 2.44 -22.20
N GLU A 257 -4.15 3.22 -22.69
CA GLU A 257 -4.21 4.01 -23.95
C GLU A 257 -2.98 3.79 -24.81
#